data_046297cd27d850bc0db5e79a42ff335a
#
_entry.id   046297cd27d850bc0db5e79a42ff335a
#
_cell.length_a   1.000
_cell.length_b   1.000
_cell.length_c   1.000
_cell.angle_alpha   90.00
_cell.angle_beta   90.00
_cell.angle_gamma   90.00
#
_symmetry.space_group_name_H-M   'P 1'
#
loop_
_entity.id
_entity.type
_entity.pdbx_description
1 polymer ?
#
loop_
_entity_poly.entity_id
_entity_poly.type
_entity_poly.pdbx_seq_one_letter_code
_entity_poly.pdbx_strand_id
1 'polypeptide(L)'
;MSVRRPASQNLQPKSFLFNKKNIKEIDVILSKYPKEKKASALLPLLDLAQRQHDNWIPTAAMKVVSEIINVPLIKVLEVATFYTMFNLEPVGKNLLQVCTTTPCWLRGSDEIVSACKNKLGIDFGETSEDNIFTLLEVECLGACSNAPMVQINDDFYEDLNKDSMIKIIEDIKKGDRPIPGPQSERLGSEPITKKVKVK
;
A
#
# COMPACT_ATOMS: atom_id res chain seq x y z
N MET A 1 3.09 -4.83 18.28
CA MET A 1 2.08 -4.77 17.19
C MET A 1 0.76 -4.32 17.78
N SER A 2 0.20 -3.22 17.29
CA SER A 2 -1.16 -2.81 17.67
C SER A 2 -2.16 -3.78 17.05
N VAL A 3 -3.23 -4.13 17.77
CA VAL A 3 -4.30 -4.98 17.24
C VAL A 3 -5.02 -4.20 16.14
N ARG A 4 -4.93 -4.67 14.89
CA ARG A 4 -5.62 -4.06 13.75
C ARG A 4 -7.13 -4.30 13.87
N ARG A 5 -7.90 -3.25 13.79
CA ARG A 5 -9.38 -3.29 13.93
C ARG A 5 -10.03 -2.47 12.82
N PRO A 6 -11.25 -2.82 12.40
CA PRO A 6 -12.03 -1.95 11.52
C PRO A 6 -12.24 -0.57 12.14
N ALA A 7 -12.32 0.45 11.27
CA ALA A 7 -12.63 1.82 11.66
C ALA A 7 -13.87 1.90 12.57
N SER A 8 -13.90 2.94 13.40
CA SER A 8 -15.03 3.23 14.29
C SER A 8 -16.35 3.38 13.52
N GLN A 9 -17.47 3.09 14.18
CA GLN A 9 -18.79 3.05 13.50
C GLN A 9 -19.19 4.38 12.84
N ASN A 10 -18.75 5.50 13.37
CA ASN A 10 -19.04 6.82 12.79
C ASN A 10 -18.34 7.05 11.42
N LEU A 11 -17.28 6.34 11.12
CA LEU A 11 -16.56 6.38 9.84
C LEU A 11 -17.09 5.32 8.85
N GLN A 12 -17.88 4.34 9.33
CA GLN A 12 -18.38 3.25 8.49
C GLN A 12 -19.54 3.71 7.61
N PRO A 13 -19.50 3.43 6.28
CA PRO A 13 -20.65 3.65 5.42
C PRO A 13 -21.80 2.69 5.80
N LYS A 14 -23.03 3.15 5.64
CA LYS A 14 -24.23 2.33 5.91
C LYS A 14 -24.35 1.12 4.99
N SER A 15 -23.83 1.22 3.77
CA SER A 15 -23.88 0.16 2.76
C SER A 15 -22.70 0.28 1.81
N PHE A 16 -22.38 -0.81 1.12
CA PHE A 16 -21.41 -0.86 0.05
C PHE A 16 -21.98 -1.67 -1.11
N LEU A 17 -21.75 -1.22 -2.33
CA LEU A 17 -22.10 -1.94 -3.55
C LEU A 17 -20.96 -1.82 -4.54
N PHE A 18 -20.58 -2.91 -5.18
CA PHE A 18 -19.64 -2.86 -6.29
C PHE A 18 -20.27 -2.12 -7.49
N ASN A 19 -19.49 -1.27 -8.12
CA ASN A 19 -19.89 -0.60 -9.35
C ASN A 19 -19.99 -1.58 -10.53
N LYS A 20 -20.65 -1.18 -11.62
CA LYS A 20 -20.87 -2.03 -12.80
C LYS A 20 -19.58 -2.61 -13.42
N LYS A 21 -18.47 -1.87 -13.35
CA LYS A 21 -17.16 -2.34 -13.84
C LYS A 21 -16.65 -3.46 -12.94
N ASN A 22 -16.69 -3.26 -11.63
CA ASN A 22 -16.16 -4.21 -10.66
C ASN A 22 -17.03 -5.47 -10.54
N ILE A 23 -18.35 -5.39 -10.81
CA ILE A 23 -19.20 -6.59 -10.91
C ILE A 23 -18.69 -7.53 -12.02
N LYS A 24 -18.32 -7.00 -13.19
CA LYS A 24 -17.71 -7.82 -14.25
C LYS A 24 -16.35 -8.40 -13.86
N GLU A 25 -15.56 -7.61 -13.11
CA GLU A 25 -14.25 -8.07 -12.62
C GLU A 25 -14.41 -9.18 -11.57
N ILE A 26 -15.44 -9.14 -10.73
CA ILE A 26 -15.78 -10.20 -9.78
C ILE A 26 -15.99 -11.53 -10.53
N ASP A 27 -16.76 -11.51 -11.65
CA ASP A 27 -16.99 -12.71 -12.46
C ASP A 27 -15.67 -13.27 -13.02
N VAL A 28 -14.78 -12.40 -13.49
CA VAL A 28 -13.44 -12.77 -13.96
C VAL A 28 -12.60 -13.38 -12.83
N ILE A 29 -12.60 -12.75 -11.65
CA ILE A 29 -11.87 -13.26 -10.47
C ILE A 29 -12.41 -14.64 -10.07
N LEU A 30 -13.72 -14.80 -9.96
CA LEU A 30 -14.34 -16.07 -9.57
C LEU A 30 -14.10 -17.18 -10.58
N SER A 31 -14.01 -16.87 -11.86
CA SER A 31 -13.75 -17.86 -12.93
C SER A 31 -12.35 -18.50 -12.85
N LYS A 32 -11.41 -17.87 -12.14
CA LYS A 32 -10.05 -18.40 -11.92
C LYS A 32 -10.00 -19.56 -10.92
N TYR A 33 -11.08 -19.78 -10.18
CA TYR A 33 -11.16 -20.79 -9.12
C TYR A 33 -12.25 -21.84 -9.41
N PRO A 34 -12.05 -23.11 -9.00
CA PRO A 34 -13.11 -24.10 -9.06
C PRO A 34 -14.37 -23.64 -8.30
N LYS A 35 -15.55 -24.04 -8.78
CA LYS A 35 -16.83 -23.59 -8.20
C LYS A 35 -16.96 -23.85 -6.70
N GLU A 36 -16.39 -24.96 -6.23
CA GLU A 36 -16.37 -25.38 -4.82
C GLU A 36 -15.29 -24.68 -4.00
N LYS A 37 -14.39 -23.90 -4.63
CA LYS A 37 -13.27 -23.20 -3.99
C LYS A 37 -13.37 -21.67 -4.09
N LYS A 38 -14.58 -21.14 -4.17
CA LYS A 38 -14.81 -19.68 -4.26
C LYS A 38 -14.18 -18.88 -3.11
N ALA A 39 -14.02 -19.49 -1.93
CA ALA A 39 -13.33 -18.86 -0.78
C ALA A 39 -11.89 -18.41 -1.15
N SER A 40 -11.23 -19.01 -2.12
CA SER A 40 -9.90 -18.62 -2.60
C SER A 40 -9.88 -17.25 -3.29
N ALA A 41 -11.04 -16.74 -3.70
CA ALA A 41 -11.18 -15.40 -4.28
C ALA A 41 -11.22 -14.28 -3.21
N LEU A 42 -11.13 -14.60 -1.91
CA LEU A 42 -11.30 -13.64 -0.82
C LEU A 42 -10.31 -12.47 -0.92
N LEU A 43 -9.00 -12.73 -1.08
CA LEU A 43 -8.00 -11.67 -1.15
C LEU A 43 -8.21 -10.74 -2.36
N PRO A 44 -8.33 -11.23 -3.59
CA PRO A 44 -8.54 -10.35 -4.74
C PRO A 44 -9.88 -9.59 -4.68
N LEU A 45 -10.91 -10.12 -4.05
CA LEU A 45 -12.17 -9.40 -3.87
C LEU A 45 -12.07 -8.29 -2.80
N LEU A 46 -11.29 -8.52 -1.73
CA LEU A 46 -10.99 -7.48 -0.75
C LEU A 46 -10.13 -6.36 -1.37
N ASP A 47 -9.13 -6.71 -2.18
CA ASP A 47 -8.33 -5.72 -2.92
C ASP A 47 -9.20 -4.89 -3.88
N LEU A 48 -10.10 -5.55 -4.62
CA LEU A 48 -11.04 -4.86 -5.50
C LEU A 48 -11.96 -3.90 -4.74
N ALA A 49 -12.43 -4.31 -3.56
CA ALA A 49 -13.26 -3.48 -2.69
C ALA A 49 -12.47 -2.27 -2.15
N GLN A 50 -11.23 -2.49 -1.70
CA GLN A 50 -10.34 -1.45 -1.23
C GLN A 50 -10.07 -0.39 -2.30
N ARG A 51 -9.73 -0.83 -3.51
CA ARG A 51 -9.49 0.09 -4.65
C ARG A 51 -10.73 0.88 -5.06
N GLN A 52 -11.92 0.32 -4.86
CA GLN A 52 -13.16 1.05 -5.14
C GLN A 52 -13.51 2.07 -4.05
N HIS A 53 -13.07 1.84 -2.82
CA HIS A 53 -13.46 2.61 -1.65
C HIS A 53 -12.28 3.41 -1.08
N ASP A 54 -11.71 4.28 -1.90
CA ASP A 54 -10.66 5.23 -1.49
C ASP A 54 -9.51 4.60 -0.69
N ASN A 55 -9.03 3.43 -1.15
CA ASN A 55 -7.92 2.66 -0.59
C ASN A 55 -8.13 2.12 0.85
N TRP A 56 -9.38 1.96 1.33
CA TRP A 56 -9.65 1.27 2.58
C TRP A 56 -10.91 0.39 2.51
N ILE A 57 -11.04 -0.58 3.42
CA ILE A 57 -12.12 -1.58 3.37
C ILE A 57 -13.08 -1.38 4.52
N PRO A 58 -14.29 -0.83 4.29
CA PRO A 58 -15.32 -0.74 5.31
C PRO A 58 -15.93 -2.11 5.61
N THR A 59 -16.48 -2.27 6.83
CA THR A 59 -17.16 -3.51 7.23
C THR A 59 -18.31 -3.87 6.29
N ALA A 60 -19.00 -2.87 5.74
CA ALA A 60 -20.07 -3.08 4.75
C ALA A 60 -19.54 -3.78 3.48
N ALA A 61 -18.33 -3.44 3.01
CA ALA A 61 -17.69 -4.12 1.87
C ALA A 61 -17.28 -5.55 2.21
N MET A 62 -16.74 -5.77 3.42
CA MET A 62 -16.40 -7.13 3.90
C MET A 62 -17.63 -8.03 3.94
N LYS A 63 -18.80 -7.49 4.34
CA LYS A 63 -20.08 -8.22 4.35
C LYS A 63 -20.48 -8.62 2.92
N VAL A 64 -20.44 -7.71 1.96
CA VAL A 64 -20.73 -8.00 0.54
C VAL A 64 -19.79 -9.07 0.00
N VAL A 65 -18.48 -8.98 0.28
CA VAL A 65 -17.53 -10.01 -0.13
C VAL A 65 -17.86 -11.37 0.48
N SER A 66 -18.23 -11.41 1.78
CA SER A 66 -18.62 -12.66 2.46
C SER A 66 -19.82 -13.34 1.79
N GLU A 67 -20.81 -12.54 1.37
CA GLU A 67 -21.99 -13.02 0.66
C GLU A 67 -21.65 -13.57 -0.74
N ILE A 68 -20.78 -12.88 -1.50
CA ILE A 68 -20.35 -13.30 -2.84
C ILE A 68 -19.68 -14.69 -2.83
N ILE A 69 -18.77 -14.90 -1.87
CA ILE A 69 -18.01 -16.17 -1.80
C ILE A 69 -18.63 -17.20 -0.86
N ASN A 70 -19.77 -16.86 -0.25
CA ASN A 70 -20.51 -17.72 0.69
C ASN A 70 -19.65 -18.23 1.86
N VAL A 71 -18.98 -17.32 2.57
CA VAL A 71 -18.25 -17.62 3.81
C VAL A 71 -18.75 -16.74 4.96
N PRO A 72 -18.64 -17.16 6.22
CA PRO A 72 -19.00 -16.32 7.35
C PRO A 72 -18.17 -15.03 7.39
N LEU A 73 -18.79 -13.91 7.77
CA LEU A 73 -18.12 -12.60 7.87
C LEU A 73 -16.86 -12.64 8.75
N ILE A 74 -16.86 -13.46 9.80
CA ILE A 74 -15.69 -13.61 10.68
C ILE A 74 -14.44 -14.08 9.91
N LYS A 75 -14.59 -14.94 8.90
CA LYS A 75 -13.48 -15.41 8.06
C LYS A 75 -12.93 -14.28 7.17
N VAL A 76 -13.80 -13.40 6.71
CA VAL A 76 -13.37 -12.20 5.97
C VAL A 76 -12.62 -11.25 6.89
N LEU A 77 -13.11 -11.03 8.12
CA LEU A 77 -12.45 -10.21 9.14
C LEU A 77 -11.08 -10.78 9.53
N GLU A 78 -10.97 -12.09 9.72
CA GLU A 78 -9.68 -12.76 10.00
C GLU A 78 -8.64 -12.40 8.93
N VAL A 79 -9.00 -12.52 7.66
CA VAL A 79 -8.09 -12.22 6.54
C VAL A 79 -7.79 -10.72 6.45
N ALA A 80 -8.80 -9.87 6.52
CA ALA A 80 -8.64 -8.43 6.42
C ALA A 80 -7.76 -7.86 7.56
N THR A 81 -7.86 -8.42 8.78
CA THR A 81 -7.04 -7.99 9.91
C THR A 81 -5.64 -8.59 9.90
N PHE A 82 -5.46 -9.77 9.31
CA PHE A 82 -4.18 -10.45 9.22
C PHE A 82 -3.25 -9.82 8.17
N TYR A 83 -3.74 -9.59 6.95
CA TYR A 83 -2.93 -9.06 5.86
C TYR A 83 -2.80 -7.54 5.96
N THR A 84 -1.57 -7.04 6.16
CA THR A 84 -1.27 -5.62 6.38
C THR A 84 -1.49 -4.74 5.17
N MET A 85 -1.59 -5.31 3.97
CA MET A 85 -1.92 -4.58 2.75
C MET A 85 -3.37 -4.07 2.71
N PHE A 86 -4.25 -4.58 3.58
CA PHE A 86 -5.61 -4.10 3.68
C PHE A 86 -5.72 -2.98 4.72
N ASN A 87 -6.14 -1.80 4.28
CA ASN A 87 -6.40 -0.67 5.15
C ASN A 87 -7.78 -0.81 5.77
N LEU A 88 -7.88 -0.84 7.09
CA LEU A 88 -9.14 -1.01 7.81
C LEU A 88 -9.76 0.31 8.26
N GLU A 89 -9.04 1.41 8.03
CA GLU A 89 -9.42 2.78 8.33
C GLU A 89 -9.16 3.66 7.10
N PRO A 90 -9.83 4.81 6.98
CA PRO A 90 -9.55 5.77 5.92
C PRO A 90 -8.09 6.15 5.88
N VAL A 91 -7.53 6.19 4.68
CA VAL A 91 -6.14 6.60 4.41
C VAL A 91 -6.13 7.73 3.39
N GLY A 92 -5.03 8.45 3.32
CA GLY A 92 -4.82 9.47 2.29
C GLY A 92 -4.75 8.88 0.88
N LYS A 93 -4.91 9.74 -0.11
CA LYS A 93 -4.86 9.36 -1.52
C LYS A 93 -3.55 8.65 -1.90
N ASN A 94 -2.45 9.00 -1.24
CA ASN A 94 -1.15 8.38 -1.41
C ASN A 94 -0.69 7.78 -0.09
N LEU A 95 -0.62 6.46 -0.05
CA LEU A 95 -0.13 5.70 1.11
C LEU A 95 1.38 5.52 0.97
N LEU A 96 2.14 6.24 1.79
CA LEU A 96 3.59 6.14 1.87
C LEU A 96 3.97 5.06 2.88
N GLN A 97 4.59 4.00 2.40
CA GLN A 97 5.03 2.85 3.20
C GLN A 97 6.57 2.82 3.20
N VAL A 98 7.17 3.28 4.29
CA VAL A 98 8.64 3.37 4.42
C VAL A 98 9.18 2.08 5.00
N CYS A 99 10.06 1.40 4.27
CA CYS A 99 10.78 0.24 4.75
C CYS A 99 11.90 0.68 5.71
N THR A 100 11.86 0.19 6.97
CA THR A 100 12.85 0.51 8.01
C THR A 100 13.67 -0.71 8.45
N THR A 101 13.51 -1.87 7.77
CA THR A 101 14.25 -3.09 8.12
C THR A 101 15.73 -3.00 7.74
N THR A 102 16.50 -3.94 8.23
CA THR A 102 17.98 -3.89 8.28
C THR A 102 18.68 -3.35 7.03
N PRO A 103 18.40 -3.81 5.78
CA PRO A 103 19.09 -3.26 4.61
C PRO A 103 18.77 -1.78 4.37
N CYS A 104 17.50 -1.38 4.53
CA CYS A 104 17.08 0.00 4.39
C CYS A 104 17.65 0.87 5.51
N TRP A 105 17.65 0.38 6.75
CA TRP A 105 18.24 1.08 7.89
C TRP A 105 19.75 1.31 7.70
N LEU A 106 20.52 0.28 7.31
CA LEU A 106 21.94 0.40 7.02
C LEU A 106 22.25 1.38 5.87
N ARG A 107 21.27 1.59 4.97
CA ARG A 107 21.39 2.49 3.83
C ARG A 107 20.75 3.86 4.08
N GLY A 108 20.34 4.16 5.32
CA GLY A 108 19.89 5.50 5.73
C GLY A 108 18.37 5.71 5.66
N SER A 109 17.54 4.67 5.89
CA SER A 109 16.09 4.87 5.95
C SER A 109 15.65 5.86 7.04
N ASP A 110 16.43 6.06 8.10
CA ASP A 110 16.15 7.05 9.14
C ASP A 110 16.11 8.49 8.58
N GLU A 111 16.96 8.79 7.60
CA GLU A 111 16.93 10.07 6.89
C GLU A 111 15.66 10.21 6.04
N ILE A 112 15.23 9.12 5.40
CA ILE A 112 13.98 9.08 4.61
C ILE A 112 12.77 9.28 5.52
N VAL A 113 12.71 8.58 6.66
CA VAL A 113 11.66 8.75 7.68
C VAL A 113 11.59 10.20 8.15
N SER A 114 12.75 10.77 8.50
CA SER A 114 12.84 12.17 8.96
C SER A 114 12.39 13.15 7.86
N ALA A 115 12.75 12.90 6.60
CA ALA A 115 12.32 13.72 5.47
C ALA A 115 10.80 13.67 5.30
N CYS A 116 10.19 12.47 5.36
CA CYS A 116 8.75 12.29 5.26
C CYS A 116 8.01 13.01 6.38
N LYS A 117 8.39 12.75 7.65
CA LYS A 117 7.74 13.36 8.82
C LYS A 117 7.82 14.89 8.78
N ASN A 118 9.01 15.43 8.52
CA ASN A 118 9.20 16.89 8.48
C ASN A 118 8.45 17.55 7.30
N LYS A 119 8.43 16.90 6.14
CA LYS A 119 7.79 17.47 4.95
C LYS A 119 6.28 17.39 4.98
N LEU A 120 5.73 16.36 5.61
CA LEU A 120 4.30 16.11 5.69
C LEU A 120 3.67 16.68 6.97
N GLY A 121 4.46 16.87 8.04
CA GLY A 121 3.98 17.31 9.34
C GLY A 121 3.18 16.25 10.09
N ILE A 122 3.42 14.96 9.80
CA ILE A 122 2.72 13.81 10.38
C ILE A 122 3.70 12.76 10.87
N ASP A 123 3.26 11.92 11.81
CA ASP A 123 4.00 10.75 12.28
C ASP A 123 3.47 9.46 11.63
N PHE A 124 4.11 8.32 11.94
CA PHE A 124 3.64 7.01 11.48
C PHE A 124 2.23 6.70 11.97
N GLY A 125 1.40 6.20 11.05
CA GLY A 125 -0.01 5.91 11.28
C GLY A 125 -0.93 7.12 11.08
N GLU A 126 -0.40 8.29 10.77
CA GLU A 126 -1.18 9.51 10.60
C GLU A 126 -1.40 9.86 9.14
N THR A 127 -2.49 10.59 8.90
CA THR A 127 -2.87 11.14 7.60
C THR A 127 -2.74 12.67 7.64
N SER A 128 -2.18 13.26 6.58
CA SER A 128 -2.05 14.71 6.47
C SER A 128 -3.42 15.40 6.44
N GLU A 129 -3.50 16.64 6.96
CA GLU A 129 -4.76 17.40 7.05
C GLU A 129 -5.47 17.56 5.71
N ASP A 130 -4.71 17.61 4.62
CA ASP A 130 -5.22 17.69 3.24
C ASP A 130 -5.71 16.33 2.69
N ASN A 131 -5.60 15.25 3.47
CA ASN A 131 -5.91 13.87 3.08
C ASN A 131 -5.16 13.38 1.84
N ILE A 132 -4.03 14.01 1.49
CA ILE A 132 -3.23 13.60 0.34
C ILE A 132 -2.32 12.43 0.71
N PHE A 133 -1.75 12.41 1.91
CA PHE A 133 -0.78 11.39 2.33
C PHE A 133 -1.16 10.72 3.64
N THR A 134 -0.91 9.42 3.71
CA THR A 134 -0.79 8.66 4.96
C THR A 134 0.61 8.07 5.04
N LEU A 135 1.27 8.19 6.19
CA LEU A 135 2.63 7.68 6.41
C LEU A 135 2.59 6.42 7.25
N LEU A 136 3.16 5.33 6.75
CA LEU A 136 3.28 4.06 7.48
C LEU A 136 4.73 3.59 7.52
N GLU A 137 5.11 3.01 8.65
CA GLU A 137 6.28 2.16 8.77
C GLU A 137 5.90 0.73 8.37
N VAL A 138 6.71 0.10 7.54
CA VAL A 138 6.47 -1.27 7.10
C VAL A 138 7.72 -2.13 7.21
N GLU A 139 7.49 -3.44 7.29
CA GLU A 139 8.54 -4.44 7.19
C GLU A 139 9.10 -4.53 5.75
N CYS A 140 10.10 -5.37 5.55
CA CYS A 140 10.81 -5.52 4.28
C CYS A 140 9.86 -5.77 3.10
N LEU A 141 9.92 -4.90 2.10
CA LEU A 141 9.16 -5.00 0.86
C LEU A 141 9.90 -5.75 -0.27
N GLY A 142 11.08 -6.31 0.02
CA GLY A 142 11.81 -7.19 -0.90
C GLY A 142 12.77 -6.48 -1.86
N ALA A 143 12.83 -5.15 -1.90
CA ALA A 143 13.74 -4.39 -2.77
C ALA A 143 15.09 -4.05 -2.11
N CYS A 144 15.65 -4.98 -1.33
CA CYS A 144 16.84 -4.75 -0.49
C CYS A 144 18.10 -4.37 -1.28
N SER A 145 18.24 -4.81 -2.54
CA SER A 145 19.35 -4.44 -3.40
C SER A 145 19.33 -2.95 -3.80
N ASN A 146 18.17 -2.33 -3.68
CA ASN A 146 17.90 -0.94 -4.04
C ASN A 146 17.49 -0.09 -2.81
N ALA A 147 17.96 -0.51 -1.63
CA ALA A 147 17.71 0.23 -0.39
C ALA A 147 18.43 1.59 -0.36
N PRO A 148 17.85 2.65 0.29
CA PRO A 148 16.54 2.65 0.95
C PRO A 148 15.39 2.78 -0.06
N MET A 149 14.19 2.30 0.33
CA MET A 149 13.04 2.32 -0.54
C MET A 149 11.75 2.67 0.19
N VAL A 150 10.81 3.22 -0.55
CA VAL A 150 9.45 3.54 -0.12
C VAL A 150 8.47 3.02 -1.17
N GLN A 151 7.39 2.37 -0.74
CA GLN A 151 6.27 2.08 -1.61
C GLN A 151 5.24 3.22 -1.47
N ILE A 152 4.79 3.76 -2.59
CA ILE A 152 3.69 4.73 -2.64
C ILE A 152 2.56 4.10 -3.45
N ASN A 153 1.48 3.75 -2.78
CA ASN A 153 0.40 2.95 -3.35
C ASN A 153 0.91 1.63 -3.94
N ASP A 154 0.90 1.47 -5.28
CA ASP A 154 1.36 0.26 -5.97
C ASP A 154 2.81 0.37 -6.47
N ASP A 155 3.43 1.54 -6.40
CA ASP A 155 4.71 1.83 -7.02
C ASP A 155 5.86 1.82 -6.00
N PHE A 156 7.00 1.23 -6.37
CA PHE A 156 8.24 1.26 -5.60
C PHE A 156 9.12 2.44 -6.06
N TYR A 157 9.63 3.19 -5.09
CA TYR A 157 10.65 4.22 -5.26
C TYR A 157 11.88 3.77 -4.49
N GLU A 158 12.98 3.58 -5.20
CA GLU A 158 14.16 2.86 -4.73
C GLU A 158 15.41 3.73 -4.81
N ASP A 159 16.52 3.31 -4.17
CA ASP A 159 17.78 4.06 -4.13
C ASP A 159 17.58 5.51 -3.65
N LEU A 160 16.69 5.69 -2.70
CA LEU A 160 16.31 6.99 -2.22
C LEU A 160 17.42 7.67 -1.40
N ASN A 161 17.40 8.96 -1.42
CA ASN A 161 18.05 9.83 -0.46
C ASN A 161 17.05 10.91 -0.01
N LYS A 162 17.42 11.71 0.98
CA LYS A 162 16.58 12.76 1.53
C LYS A 162 16.00 13.68 0.45
N ASP A 163 16.84 14.13 -0.50
CA ASP A 163 16.44 15.11 -1.50
C ASP A 163 15.49 14.51 -2.54
N SER A 164 15.77 13.28 -3.00
CA SER A 164 14.87 12.56 -3.91
C SER A 164 13.50 12.29 -3.28
N MET A 165 13.45 11.92 -1.99
CA MET A 165 12.20 11.70 -1.29
C MET A 165 11.38 12.99 -1.15
N ILE A 166 12.02 14.10 -0.77
CA ILE A 166 11.36 15.41 -0.68
C ILE A 166 10.78 15.80 -2.04
N LYS A 167 11.57 15.64 -3.11
CA LYS A 167 11.12 15.94 -4.47
C LYS A 167 9.90 15.10 -4.88
N ILE A 168 9.91 13.79 -4.61
CA ILE A 168 8.78 12.91 -4.88
C ILE A 168 7.51 13.41 -4.18
N ILE A 169 7.61 13.77 -2.89
CA ILE A 169 6.46 14.31 -2.14
C ILE A 169 5.96 15.62 -2.77
N GLU A 170 6.87 16.52 -3.17
CA GLU A 170 6.50 17.79 -3.81
C GLU A 170 5.82 17.61 -5.16
N ASP A 171 6.35 16.72 -5.98
CA ASP A 171 5.79 16.42 -7.30
C ASP A 171 4.38 15.82 -7.16
N ILE A 172 4.19 14.88 -6.24
CA ILE A 172 2.85 14.32 -5.94
C ILE A 172 1.89 15.41 -5.44
N LYS A 173 2.34 16.34 -4.57
CA LYS A 173 1.51 17.47 -4.11
C LYS A 173 1.08 18.39 -5.24
N LYS A 174 1.89 18.53 -6.27
CA LYS A 174 1.55 19.30 -7.49
C LYS A 174 0.60 18.55 -8.43
N GLY A 175 0.38 17.26 -8.18
CA GLY A 175 -0.43 16.38 -9.03
C GLY A 175 0.37 15.64 -10.09
N ASP A 176 1.69 15.73 -10.05
CA ASP A 176 2.59 15.01 -10.95
C ASP A 176 2.72 13.54 -10.52
N ARG A 177 3.13 12.67 -11.44
CA ARG A 177 3.47 11.28 -11.17
C ARG A 177 4.98 11.07 -11.35
N PRO A 178 5.76 11.03 -10.24
CA PRO A 178 7.18 10.68 -10.32
C PRO A 178 7.37 9.29 -10.94
N ILE A 179 8.47 9.12 -11.66
CA ILE A 179 8.77 7.82 -12.29
C ILE A 179 9.16 6.82 -11.21
N PRO A 180 8.46 5.66 -11.10
CA PRO A 180 8.82 4.60 -10.16
C PRO A 180 10.17 3.96 -10.47
N GLY A 181 10.68 3.20 -9.50
CA GLY A 181 11.94 2.47 -9.60
C GLY A 181 13.12 3.22 -9.02
N PRO A 182 14.36 2.87 -9.42
CA PRO A 182 15.58 3.47 -8.89
C PRO A 182 15.62 4.98 -9.13
N GLN A 183 15.86 5.74 -8.08
CA GLN A 183 16.06 7.20 -8.16
C GLN A 183 17.55 7.56 -8.33
N SER A 184 18.36 6.57 -8.64
CA SER A 184 19.75 6.66 -9.04
C SER A 184 19.89 6.43 -10.56
N GLU A 185 21.13 6.56 -11.09
CA GLU A 185 21.40 6.36 -12.52
C GLU A 185 21.45 4.88 -12.96
N ARG A 186 21.22 3.91 -12.05
CA ARG A 186 21.25 2.49 -12.39
C ARG A 186 19.91 1.98 -12.93
N LEU A 187 19.98 0.92 -13.75
CA LEU A 187 18.80 0.24 -14.26
C LEU A 187 18.42 -0.95 -13.37
N GLY A 188 17.20 -0.93 -12.82
CA GLY A 188 16.73 -1.98 -11.95
C GLY A 188 17.67 -2.22 -10.76
N SER A 189 18.07 -3.45 -10.52
CA SER A 189 18.95 -3.85 -9.42
C SER A 189 20.42 -4.05 -9.82
N GLU A 190 20.86 -3.44 -10.92
CA GLU A 190 22.27 -3.54 -11.31
C GLU A 190 23.20 -2.95 -10.22
N PRO A 191 24.45 -3.47 -10.08
CA PRO A 191 25.39 -2.96 -9.10
C PRO A 191 25.70 -1.48 -9.31
N ILE A 192 25.75 -0.69 -8.24
CA ILE A 192 26.16 0.73 -8.25
C ILE A 192 27.66 0.88 -8.55
N THR A 193 28.43 -0.18 -8.47
CA THR A 193 29.87 -0.17 -8.67
C THR A 193 30.22 0.29 -10.09
N LYS A 194 31.07 1.31 -10.19
CA LYS A 194 31.69 1.72 -11.46
C LYS A 194 32.23 0.48 -12.15
N LYS A 195 31.81 0.22 -13.39
CA LYS A 195 32.39 -0.85 -14.23
C LYS A 195 33.90 -0.69 -14.21
N VAL A 196 34.60 -1.56 -13.48
CA VAL A 196 36.06 -1.67 -13.61
C VAL A 196 36.30 -2.11 -15.04
N LYS A 197 36.79 -1.20 -15.87
CA LYS A 197 37.25 -1.59 -17.20
C LYS A 197 38.42 -2.53 -16.98
N VAL A 198 38.16 -3.83 -17.08
CA VAL A 198 39.21 -4.84 -17.22
C VAL A 198 39.90 -4.51 -18.55
N LYS A 199 41.14 -4.04 -18.46
CA LYS A 199 42.02 -3.85 -19.63
C LYS A 199 42.53 -5.18 -20.11
#